data_56f9f2772292ce71c099b49b58195381
#
_entry.id   56f9f2772292ce71c099b49b58195381
#
_cell.length_a   1.000
_cell.length_b   1.000
_cell.length_c   1.000
_cell.angle_alpha   90.00
_cell.angle_beta   90.00
_cell.angle_gamma   90.00
#
_symmetry.space_group_name_H-M   'P 1'
#
loop_
_entity.id
_entity.type
_entity.pdbx_description
1 polymer ?
#
loop_
_entity_poly.entity_id
_entity_poly.type
_entity_poly.pdbx_seq_one_letter_code
_entity_poly.pdbx_strand_id
1 'polypeptide(L)'
;MRPALILAIQFLTTCLPAQAYESENGAAMICDTQKQVERYVQVFHGNAQAAIRAVNTEENDPNACALTDISYVQGPEVGIARSSSHAFQIVPIVVVGVNTSNGFAPVAPALFFTPIQIKELAV
;
A
#
# COMPACT_ATOMS: atom_id res chain seq x y z
N MET A 1 -5.15 -16.23 62.45
CA MET A 1 -4.71 -16.74 61.15
C MET A 1 -5.55 -16.08 60.07
N ARG A 2 -4.97 -15.20 59.30
CA ARG A 2 -5.62 -14.55 58.20
C ARG A 2 -5.35 -15.33 56.96
N PRO A 3 -6.37 -15.72 56.19
CA PRO A 3 -6.11 -16.28 54.89
C PRO A 3 -5.45 -15.17 54.06
N ALA A 4 -4.32 -15.48 53.52
CA ALA A 4 -3.67 -14.62 52.55
C ALA A 4 -4.60 -14.52 51.35
N LEU A 5 -5.23 -13.39 51.20
CA LEU A 5 -5.91 -13.07 49.95
C LEU A 5 -4.82 -12.98 48.89
N ILE A 6 -4.59 -14.07 48.22
CA ILE A 6 -3.83 -14.04 46.97
C ILE A 6 -4.77 -13.40 45.98
N LEU A 7 -4.66 -12.09 45.82
CA LEU A 7 -5.13 -11.44 44.65
C LEU A 7 -4.36 -12.03 43.49
N ALA A 8 -4.92 -13.06 42.90
CA ALA A 8 -4.49 -13.44 41.59
C ALA A 8 -4.86 -12.27 40.66
N ILE A 9 -3.92 -11.36 40.48
CA ILE A 9 -4.01 -10.40 39.42
C ILE A 9 -3.91 -11.22 38.14
N GLN A 10 -5.08 -11.64 37.68
CA GLN A 10 -5.14 -12.14 36.34
C GLN A 10 -4.83 -10.94 35.46
N PHE A 11 -3.59 -10.88 35.04
CA PHE A 11 -3.29 -10.12 33.86
C PHE A 11 -4.09 -10.78 32.73
N LEU A 12 -5.29 -10.32 32.54
CA LEU A 12 -5.91 -10.45 31.25
C LEU A 12 -4.99 -9.72 30.28
N THR A 13 -3.97 -10.42 29.84
CA THR A 13 -3.40 -10.11 28.57
C THR A 13 -4.54 -10.33 27.59
N THR A 14 -5.34 -9.32 27.42
CA THR A 14 -6.07 -9.21 26.19
C THR A 14 -5.00 -9.16 25.11
N CYS A 15 -4.66 -10.33 24.61
CA CYS A 15 -4.13 -10.39 23.27
C CYS A 15 -5.23 -9.77 22.41
N LEU A 16 -5.17 -8.45 22.24
CA LEU A 16 -5.74 -7.85 21.07
C LEU A 16 -5.29 -8.76 19.96
N PRO A 17 -6.21 -9.42 19.21
CA PRO A 17 -5.75 -10.08 18.01
C PRO A 17 -4.97 -8.99 17.30
N ALA A 18 -3.65 -9.14 17.24
CA ALA A 18 -2.88 -8.36 16.33
C ALA A 18 -3.65 -8.51 15.05
N GLN A 19 -4.33 -7.46 14.63
CA GLN A 19 -4.90 -7.47 13.32
C GLN A 19 -3.72 -7.80 12.44
N ALA A 20 -3.61 -9.08 12.12
CA ALA A 20 -2.63 -9.52 11.18
C ALA A 20 -2.97 -8.76 9.92
N TYR A 21 -2.27 -7.68 9.70
CA TYR A 21 -2.30 -7.01 8.41
C TYR A 21 -1.85 -8.07 7.43
N GLU A 22 -2.82 -8.61 6.72
CA GLU A 22 -2.52 -9.60 5.70
C GLU A 22 -1.62 -8.96 4.67
N SER A 23 -0.45 -9.54 4.47
CA SER A 23 0.44 -9.11 3.40
C SER A 23 -0.16 -9.56 2.08
N GLU A 24 -0.17 -8.64 1.13
CA GLU A 24 -0.58 -8.92 -0.23
C GLU A 24 0.64 -9.12 -1.11
N ASN A 25 0.51 -9.97 -2.12
CA ASN A 25 1.55 -10.26 -3.09
C ASN A 25 1.04 -9.96 -4.48
N GLY A 26 1.89 -9.42 -5.31
CA GLY A 26 1.59 -9.26 -6.72
C GLY A 26 2.23 -8.03 -7.33
N ALA A 27 1.98 -7.88 -8.62
CA ALA A 27 2.40 -6.72 -9.36
C ALA A 27 1.58 -5.50 -8.94
N ALA A 28 2.25 -4.42 -8.60
CA ALA A 28 1.61 -3.19 -8.20
C ALA A 28 2.32 -1.99 -8.83
N MET A 29 1.53 -0.96 -9.15
CA MET A 29 2.08 0.35 -9.47
C MET A 29 2.23 1.12 -8.16
N ILE A 30 3.44 1.57 -7.86
CA ILE A 30 3.74 2.32 -6.65
C ILE A 30 4.47 3.61 -6.98
N CYS A 31 4.24 4.64 -6.18
CA CYS A 31 4.97 5.90 -6.23
C CYS A 31 5.52 6.23 -4.85
N ASP A 32 6.54 7.07 -4.80
CA ASP A 32 7.16 7.48 -3.54
C ASP A 32 6.24 8.37 -2.70
N THR A 33 5.36 9.14 -3.33
CA THR A 33 4.50 10.11 -2.64
C THR A 33 3.06 10.02 -3.12
N GLN A 34 2.14 10.47 -2.26
CA GLN A 34 0.73 10.59 -2.59
C GLN A 34 0.52 11.52 -3.80
N LYS A 35 1.20 12.64 -3.86
CA LYS A 35 1.10 13.59 -4.99
C LYS A 35 1.46 12.96 -6.32
N GLN A 36 2.47 12.10 -6.33
CA GLN A 36 2.87 11.39 -7.55
C GLN A 36 1.79 10.42 -8.00
N VAL A 37 1.11 9.74 -7.07
CA VAL A 37 -0.04 8.88 -7.41
C VAL A 37 -1.18 9.72 -7.96
N GLU A 38 -1.49 10.86 -7.36
CA GLU A 38 -2.52 11.78 -7.86
C GLU A 38 -2.20 12.20 -9.30
N ARG A 39 -0.94 12.55 -9.57
CA ARG A 39 -0.50 12.94 -10.91
C ARG A 39 -0.59 11.77 -11.88
N TYR A 40 -0.17 10.58 -11.45
CA TYR A 40 -0.32 9.35 -12.24
C TYR A 40 -1.77 9.16 -12.69
N VAL A 41 -2.72 9.29 -11.78
CA VAL A 41 -4.15 9.13 -12.09
C VAL A 41 -4.61 10.16 -13.11
N GLN A 42 -4.18 11.42 -12.98
CA GLN A 42 -4.54 12.50 -13.89
C GLN A 42 -4.09 12.23 -15.33
N VAL A 43 -2.92 11.63 -15.50
CA VAL A 43 -2.35 11.36 -16.83
C VAL A 43 -2.62 9.93 -17.32
N PHE A 44 -3.31 9.14 -16.51
CA PHE A 44 -3.65 7.76 -16.86
C PHE A 44 -4.80 7.72 -17.87
N HIS A 45 -4.53 7.15 -19.03
CA HIS A 45 -5.50 6.95 -20.11
C HIS A 45 -5.55 5.47 -20.55
N GLY A 46 -5.46 4.56 -19.59
CA GLY A 46 -5.52 3.13 -19.84
C GLY A 46 -4.15 2.45 -20.05
N ASN A 47 -3.06 3.21 -20.10
CA ASN A 47 -1.71 2.67 -20.24
C ASN A 47 -0.85 3.07 -19.04
N ALA A 48 -0.62 2.11 -18.13
CA ALA A 48 0.15 2.36 -16.91
C ALA A 48 1.60 2.76 -17.20
N GLN A 49 2.25 2.14 -18.16
CA GLN A 49 3.65 2.44 -18.49
C GLN A 49 3.82 3.87 -19.01
N ALA A 50 2.89 4.33 -19.83
CA ALA A 50 2.94 5.70 -20.34
C ALA A 50 2.72 6.71 -19.22
N ALA A 51 1.79 6.45 -18.29
CA ALA A 51 1.54 7.31 -17.15
C ALA A 51 2.73 7.36 -16.19
N ILE A 52 3.36 6.23 -15.92
CA ILE A 52 4.58 6.14 -15.10
C ILE A 52 5.70 6.99 -15.71
N ARG A 53 5.94 6.83 -17.02
CA ARG A 53 6.98 7.62 -17.71
C ARG A 53 6.70 9.12 -17.62
N ALA A 54 5.45 9.53 -17.77
CA ALA A 54 5.07 10.93 -17.68
C ALA A 54 5.39 11.50 -16.29
N VAL A 55 5.00 10.82 -15.23
CA VAL A 55 5.27 11.26 -13.86
C VAL A 55 6.77 11.29 -13.59
N ASN A 56 7.49 10.24 -13.96
CA ASN A 56 8.93 10.14 -13.71
C ASN A 56 9.71 11.24 -14.47
N THR A 57 9.25 11.59 -15.66
CA THR A 57 9.85 12.70 -16.41
C THR A 57 9.60 14.05 -15.74
N GLU A 58 8.37 14.30 -15.29
CA GLU A 58 8.02 15.53 -14.57
C GLU A 58 8.80 15.69 -13.26
N GLU A 59 8.97 14.58 -12.54
CA GLU A 59 9.70 14.56 -11.26
C GLU A 59 11.22 14.55 -11.46
N ASN A 60 11.69 14.38 -12.68
CA ASN A 60 13.11 14.18 -13.00
C ASN A 60 13.73 13.05 -12.17
N ASP A 61 12.95 11.99 -11.95
CA ASP A 61 13.30 10.82 -11.16
C ASP A 61 12.78 9.57 -11.88
N PRO A 62 13.66 8.72 -12.43
CA PRO A 62 13.24 7.51 -13.15
C PRO A 62 12.57 6.47 -12.25
N ASN A 63 12.66 6.64 -10.94
CA ASN A 63 12.12 5.73 -9.95
C ASN A 63 10.99 6.33 -9.11
N ALA A 64 10.47 7.50 -9.49
CA ALA A 64 9.38 8.12 -8.74
C ALA A 64 8.15 7.21 -8.66
N CYS A 65 7.79 6.60 -9.78
CA CYS A 65 6.76 5.56 -9.87
C CYS A 65 7.32 4.36 -10.62
N ALA A 66 6.84 3.17 -10.28
CA ALA A 66 7.26 1.92 -10.93
C ALA A 66 6.19 0.86 -10.84
N LEU A 67 6.16 -0.04 -11.82
CA LEU A 67 5.48 -1.33 -11.71
C LEU A 67 6.47 -2.34 -11.15
N THR A 68 6.09 -3.00 -10.07
CA THR A 68 6.97 -3.95 -9.41
C THR A 68 6.17 -5.08 -8.79
N ASP A 69 6.79 -6.24 -8.66
CA ASP A 69 6.19 -7.39 -7.99
C ASP A 69 6.69 -7.42 -6.55
N ILE A 70 5.78 -7.18 -5.62
CA ILE A 70 6.11 -6.93 -4.22
C ILE A 70 5.19 -7.66 -3.27
N SER A 71 5.69 -7.82 -2.06
CA SER A 71 4.88 -8.16 -0.90
C SER A 71 4.73 -6.92 -0.03
N TYR A 72 3.50 -6.59 0.34
CA TYR A 72 3.22 -5.34 1.03
C TYR A 72 2.02 -5.46 1.96
N VAL A 73 1.95 -4.53 2.90
CA VAL A 73 0.82 -4.35 3.80
C VAL A 73 0.12 -3.06 3.42
N GLN A 74 -1.18 -3.15 3.17
CA GLN A 74 -1.98 -2.01 2.76
C GLN A 74 -2.50 -1.25 3.98
N GLY A 75 -2.35 0.08 3.97
CA GLY A 75 -2.93 0.96 4.97
C GLY A 75 -4.30 1.49 4.54
N PRO A 76 -4.90 2.35 5.37
CA PRO A 76 -6.19 2.94 5.04
C PRO A 76 -6.09 3.96 3.91
N GLU A 77 -7.20 4.15 3.19
CA GLU A 77 -7.31 5.17 2.15
C GLU A 77 -6.94 6.56 2.68
N VAL A 78 -6.11 7.27 1.92
CA VAL A 78 -5.70 8.65 2.24
C VAL A 78 -6.25 9.67 1.25
N GLY A 79 -6.83 9.24 0.15
CA GLY A 79 -7.41 10.13 -0.83
C GLY A 79 -8.09 9.39 -1.97
N ILE A 80 -8.79 10.15 -2.79
CA ILE A 80 -9.41 9.67 -4.03
C ILE A 80 -8.93 10.57 -5.15
N ALA A 81 -8.51 9.97 -6.25
CA ALA A 81 -8.12 10.69 -7.45
C ALA A 81 -8.94 10.20 -8.63
N ARG A 82 -9.29 11.12 -9.52
CA ARG A 82 -10.11 10.82 -10.69
C ARG A 82 -9.43 11.30 -11.96
N SER A 83 -9.49 10.46 -12.97
CA SER A 83 -9.26 10.85 -14.34
C SER A 83 -10.63 11.00 -15.05
N SER A 84 -10.60 11.35 -16.33
CA SER A 84 -11.84 11.48 -17.13
C SER A 84 -12.66 10.18 -17.20
N SER A 85 -12.02 9.02 -17.02
CA SER A 85 -12.65 7.72 -17.23
C SER A 85 -12.49 6.76 -16.04
N HIS A 86 -11.71 7.12 -15.03
CA HIS A 86 -11.37 6.21 -13.92
C HIS A 86 -11.36 6.94 -12.59
N ALA A 87 -11.74 6.24 -11.54
CA ALA A 87 -11.60 6.69 -10.17
C ALA A 87 -10.72 5.71 -9.40
N PHE A 88 -9.85 6.24 -8.55
CA PHE A 88 -8.91 5.45 -7.77
C PHE A 88 -8.90 5.91 -6.32
N GLN A 89 -8.83 4.95 -5.41
CA GLN A 89 -8.41 5.21 -4.04
C GLN A 89 -6.89 5.30 -4.01
N ILE A 90 -6.36 6.21 -3.23
CA ILE A 90 -4.93 6.27 -2.95
C ILE A 90 -4.71 5.68 -1.57
N VAL A 91 -3.89 4.65 -1.48
CA VAL A 91 -3.60 3.99 -0.22
C VAL A 91 -2.10 3.95 0.02
N PRO A 92 -1.67 4.18 1.29
CA PRO A 92 -0.29 3.93 1.67
C PRO A 92 -0.07 2.43 1.77
N ILE A 93 1.09 1.97 1.37
CA ILE A 93 1.53 0.59 1.53
C ILE A 93 2.91 0.55 2.15
N VAL A 94 3.14 -0.47 2.95
CA VAL A 94 4.49 -0.78 3.47
C VAL A 94 4.99 -1.99 2.70
N VAL A 95 6.00 -1.78 1.88
CA VAL A 95 6.65 -2.86 1.14
C VAL A 95 7.61 -3.59 2.07
N VAL A 96 7.44 -4.89 2.19
CA VAL A 96 8.23 -5.76 3.08
C VAL A 96 9.08 -6.76 2.33
N GLY A 97 8.89 -6.89 1.03
CA GLY A 97 9.68 -7.78 0.19
C GLY A 97 9.44 -7.55 -1.29
N VAL A 98 10.36 -8.06 -2.08
CA VAL A 98 10.24 -8.09 -3.53
C VAL A 98 10.21 -9.55 -4.00
N ASN A 99 9.40 -9.82 -5.01
CA ASN A 99 9.33 -11.13 -5.63
C ASN A 99 10.23 -11.11 -6.87
N THR A 100 11.24 -11.95 -6.85
CA THR A 100 12.20 -12.06 -7.95
C THR A 100 12.05 -13.42 -8.63
N SER A 101 12.73 -13.63 -9.74
CA SER A 101 12.78 -14.93 -10.40
C SER A 101 13.36 -16.03 -9.50
N ASN A 102 14.11 -15.66 -8.47
CA ASN A 102 14.69 -16.58 -7.49
C ASN A 102 13.83 -16.73 -6.24
N GLY A 103 12.61 -16.17 -6.23
CA GLY A 103 11.68 -16.20 -5.13
C GLY A 103 11.61 -14.89 -4.34
N PHE A 104 11.01 -14.96 -3.17
CA PHE A 104 10.82 -13.81 -2.30
C PHE A 104 12.13 -13.37 -1.66
N ALA A 105 12.40 -12.06 -1.72
CA ALA A 105 13.53 -11.43 -1.04
C ALA A 105 12.98 -10.37 -0.06
N PRO A 106 13.21 -10.53 1.25
CA PRO A 106 12.80 -9.52 2.22
C PRO A 106 13.60 -8.23 2.03
N VAL A 107 12.93 -7.10 2.25
CA VAL A 107 13.57 -5.78 2.22
C VAL A 107 13.23 -5.04 3.51
N ALA A 108 14.02 -4.03 3.84
CA ALA A 108 13.68 -3.14 4.94
C ALA A 108 12.31 -2.49 4.63
N PRO A 109 11.36 -2.46 5.59
CA PRO A 109 10.05 -1.89 5.35
C PRO A 109 10.15 -0.45 4.84
N ALA A 110 9.44 -0.16 3.76
CA ALA A 110 9.44 1.16 3.15
C ALA A 110 8.03 1.57 2.75
N LEU A 111 7.71 2.84 2.99
CA LEU A 111 6.41 3.41 2.69
C LEU A 111 6.37 3.88 1.25
N PHE A 112 5.31 3.45 0.55
CA PHE A 112 4.97 3.91 -0.79
C PHE A 112 3.47 4.17 -0.86
N PHE A 113 3.01 4.64 -2.00
CA PHE A 113 1.59 4.86 -2.25
C PHE A 113 1.19 4.16 -3.55
N THR A 114 -0.02 3.64 -3.57
CA THR A 114 -0.56 2.93 -4.73
C THR A 114 -1.99 3.38 -5.04
N PRO A 115 -2.38 3.45 -6.31
CA PRO A 115 -3.78 3.65 -6.68
C PRO A 115 -4.49 2.31 -6.75
N ILE A 116 -5.69 2.24 -6.18
CA ILE A 116 -6.58 1.10 -6.33
C ILE A 116 -7.82 1.56 -7.06
N GLN A 117 -8.09 0.95 -8.19
CA GLN A 117 -9.24 1.34 -9.01
C GLN A 117 -10.54 1.06 -8.26
N ILE A 118 -11.39 2.07 -8.19
CA ILE A 118 -12.74 1.95 -7.66
C ILE A 118 -13.61 1.44 -8.83
N LYS A 119 -14.23 0.28 -8.63
CA LYS A 119 -15.26 -0.18 -9.54
C LYS A 119 -16.54 0.56 -9.22
N GLU A 120 -16.88 1.55 -10.03
CA GLU A 120 -18.17 2.18 -9.93
C GLU A 120 -19.22 1.15 -10.34
N LEU A 121 -20.17 0.91 -9.43
CA LEU A 121 -21.34 0.14 -9.78
C LEU A 121 -22.07 0.88 -10.90
N ALA A 122 -22.18 0.25 -12.05
CA ALA A 122 -23.03 0.75 -13.12
C ALA A 122 -24.48 0.81 -12.61
N VAL A 123 -24.96 2.00 -12.47
CA VAL A 123 -26.36 2.23 -12.12
C VAL A 123 -27.21 2.14 -13.38
#